data_ae8041611a0893bfd5279dede92154c1
#
_entry.id   ae8041611a0893bfd5279dede92154c1
#
_cell.length_a   1.000
_cell.length_b   1.000
_cell.length_c   1.000
_cell.angle_alpha   90.00
_cell.angle_beta   90.00
_cell.angle_gamma   90.00
#
_symmetry.space_group_name_H-M   'P 1'
#
loop_
_entity.id
_entity.type
_entity.pdbx_description
1 polymer ?
#
loop_
_entity_poly.entity_id
_entity_poly.type
_entity_poly.pdbx_seq_one_letter_code
_entity_poly.pdbx_strand_id
1 'polypeptide(L)'
;NTWNAPEISHGFRNFEIAAGVCKGEHWGPPFHDGDMYKWMEGVASVYAVNKDPELDKLMDNFIACVVKAQRADGYIHTPVVIEELNKGIDSHALGDQYKQTVIGTKVGDENEKGAFANRLNFETYNLGHLMMAGIVHRRATGKTTLFDAAVKATDFLCHFYETASAELARNAICPSHYMGVVEMYRATGNPRYLELSKNLIDIRGMVENGTDDNQDRIPFRDQYRAMGHAVRANYLYAGVADVYAETGEQQLMKNLTSI
;
A
#
# COMPACT_ATOMS: atom_id res chain seq x y z
N ASN A 1 8.99 -22.47 5.81
CA ASN A 1 8.38 -21.24 5.34
C ASN A 1 7.23 -20.82 6.27
N THR A 2 7.53 -20.00 7.28
CA THR A 2 6.57 -19.61 8.34
C THR A 2 5.37 -18.82 7.81
N TRP A 3 5.53 -18.10 6.70
CA TRP A 3 4.46 -17.30 6.10
C TRP A 3 3.38 -18.14 5.39
N ASN A 4 3.72 -19.38 5.02
CA ASN A 4 2.77 -20.32 4.43
C ASN A 4 2.21 -21.32 5.45
N ALA A 5 2.67 -21.28 6.71
CA ALA A 5 2.18 -22.18 7.74
C ALA A 5 0.85 -21.64 8.28
N PRO A 6 -0.28 -22.33 8.06
CA PRO A 6 -1.60 -21.87 8.48
C PRO A 6 -1.70 -21.61 9.99
N GLU A 7 -0.92 -22.35 10.76
CA GLU A 7 -0.93 -22.30 12.22
C GLU A 7 -0.13 -21.12 12.81
N ILE A 8 0.74 -20.47 12.01
CA ILE A 8 1.70 -19.49 12.54
C ILE A 8 1.41 -18.07 12.08
N SER A 9 1.16 -17.82 10.79
CA SER A 9 1.06 -16.45 10.30
C SER A 9 -0.15 -16.14 9.45
N HIS A 10 -0.80 -17.14 8.88
CA HIS A 10 -1.95 -17.00 7.98
C HIS A 10 -1.76 -16.04 6.79
N GLY A 11 -0.58 -15.48 6.57
CA GLY A 11 -0.36 -14.48 5.53
C GLY A 11 -0.86 -14.91 4.16
N PHE A 12 -0.35 -16.03 3.63
CA PHE A 12 -0.80 -16.56 2.35
C PHE A 12 -2.26 -17.04 2.42
N ARG A 13 -2.64 -17.66 3.54
CA ARG A 13 -4.02 -18.16 3.75
C ARG A 13 -5.07 -17.04 3.70
N ASN A 14 -4.75 -15.84 4.23
CA ASN A 14 -5.64 -14.69 4.12
C ASN A 14 -5.90 -14.32 2.65
N PHE A 15 -4.89 -14.37 1.79
CA PHE A 15 -5.09 -14.16 0.35
C PHE A 15 -5.92 -15.26 -0.32
N GLU A 16 -5.75 -16.53 0.06
CA GLU A 16 -6.59 -17.63 -0.43
C GLU A 16 -8.06 -17.43 -0.04
N ILE A 17 -8.32 -16.99 1.20
CA ILE A 17 -9.68 -16.71 1.69
C ILE A 17 -10.26 -15.50 0.95
N ALA A 18 -9.50 -14.38 0.87
CA ALA A 18 -9.92 -13.18 0.15
C ALA A 18 -10.19 -13.44 -1.35
N ALA A 19 -9.45 -14.38 -1.95
CA ALA A 19 -9.67 -14.85 -3.32
C ALA A 19 -10.85 -15.82 -3.45
N GLY A 20 -11.53 -16.19 -2.35
CA GLY A 20 -12.60 -17.18 -2.36
C GLY A 20 -12.16 -18.60 -2.75
N VAL A 21 -10.87 -18.93 -2.62
CA VAL A 21 -10.34 -20.27 -2.84
C VAL A 21 -10.76 -21.20 -1.71
N CYS A 22 -10.87 -20.66 -0.52
CA CYS A 22 -11.36 -21.34 0.67
C CYS A 22 -12.15 -20.38 1.57
N LYS A 23 -12.88 -20.93 2.53
CA LYS A 23 -13.61 -20.15 3.54
C LYS A 23 -12.77 -20.00 4.80
N GLY A 24 -12.98 -18.91 5.53
CA GLY A 24 -12.34 -18.64 6.81
C GLY A 24 -12.49 -17.20 7.26
N GLU A 25 -11.89 -16.92 8.38
CA GLU A 25 -11.76 -15.58 8.94
C GLU A 25 -10.36 -15.03 8.68
N HIS A 26 -10.22 -13.70 8.63
CA HIS A 26 -8.92 -13.07 8.63
C HIS A 26 -8.20 -13.34 9.94
N TRP A 27 -6.90 -13.63 9.87
CA TRP A 27 -6.07 -13.82 11.05
C TRP A 27 -4.74 -13.08 10.98
N GLY A 28 -4.37 -12.47 12.10
CA GLY A 28 -3.13 -11.70 12.24
C GLY A 28 -3.34 -10.19 12.13
N PRO A 29 -2.27 -9.40 12.28
CA PRO A 29 -2.35 -7.95 12.20
C PRO A 29 -2.67 -7.46 10.78
N PRO A 30 -3.31 -6.28 10.65
CA PRO A 30 -3.80 -5.77 9.37
C PRO A 30 -2.68 -5.39 8.38
N PHE A 31 -1.43 -5.28 8.83
CA PHE A 31 -0.28 -5.00 7.96
C PHE A 31 0.33 -6.27 7.31
N HIS A 32 -0.21 -7.46 7.59
CA HIS A 32 0.32 -8.72 7.05
C HIS A 32 0.27 -8.80 5.52
N ASP A 33 -0.67 -8.12 4.85
CA ASP A 33 -0.67 -8.05 3.40
C ASP A 33 0.64 -7.44 2.87
N GLY A 34 1.11 -6.37 3.51
CA GLY A 34 2.39 -5.75 3.20
C GLY A 34 3.59 -6.68 3.41
N ASP A 35 3.54 -7.54 4.44
CA ASP A 35 4.61 -8.52 4.67
C ASP A 35 4.64 -9.59 3.58
N MET A 36 3.48 -10.00 3.08
CA MET A 36 3.40 -10.93 1.94
C MET A 36 3.93 -10.30 0.65
N TYR A 37 3.69 -9.02 0.42
CA TYR A 37 4.27 -8.30 -0.73
C TYR A 37 5.80 -8.16 -0.60
N LYS A 38 6.33 -7.87 0.58
CA LYS A 38 7.78 -7.87 0.84
C LYS A 38 8.41 -9.26 0.64
N TRP A 39 7.71 -10.30 1.08
CA TRP A 39 8.12 -11.67 0.80
C TRP A 39 8.19 -11.91 -0.72
N MET A 40 7.21 -11.46 -1.49
CA MET A 40 7.21 -11.53 -2.95
C MET A 40 8.41 -10.80 -3.57
N GLU A 41 8.75 -9.61 -3.08
CA GLU A 41 9.94 -8.88 -3.53
C GLU A 41 11.22 -9.69 -3.28
N GLY A 42 11.34 -10.30 -2.10
CA GLY A 42 12.47 -11.17 -1.75
C GLY A 42 12.58 -12.38 -2.67
N VAL A 43 11.47 -13.09 -2.89
CA VAL A 43 11.44 -14.28 -3.78
C VAL A 43 11.75 -13.89 -5.23
N ALA A 44 11.18 -12.80 -5.72
CA ALA A 44 11.45 -12.31 -7.08
C ALA A 44 12.92 -11.91 -7.25
N SER A 45 13.53 -11.31 -6.23
CA SER A 45 14.94 -10.94 -6.25
C SER A 45 15.85 -12.18 -6.30
N VAL A 46 15.55 -13.23 -5.54
CA VAL A 46 16.28 -14.52 -5.60
C VAL A 46 16.08 -15.17 -6.98
N TYR A 47 14.85 -15.20 -7.47
CA TYR A 47 14.55 -15.72 -8.80
C TYR A 47 15.30 -14.98 -9.92
N ALA A 48 15.47 -13.66 -9.79
CA ALA A 48 16.21 -12.88 -10.79
C ALA A 48 17.65 -13.42 -11.00
N VAL A 49 18.24 -14.00 -9.95
CA VAL A 49 19.61 -14.54 -9.98
C VAL A 49 19.65 -15.99 -10.44
N ASN A 50 18.83 -16.86 -9.87
CA ASN A 50 18.94 -18.32 -10.04
C ASN A 50 17.97 -18.93 -11.05
N LYS A 51 16.89 -18.21 -11.42
CA LYS A 51 15.85 -18.67 -12.35
C LYS A 51 15.20 -20.00 -11.97
N ASP A 52 15.07 -20.26 -10.67
CA ASP A 52 14.47 -21.48 -10.13
C ASP A 52 12.97 -21.57 -10.50
N PRO A 53 12.54 -22.60 -11.27
CA PRO A 53 11.15 -22.72 -11.71
C PRO A 53 10.17 -22.96 -10.55
N GLU A 54 10.61 -23.49 -9.41
CA GLU A 54 9.75 -23.66 -8.24
C GLU A 54 9.43 -22.32 -7.59
N LEU A 55 10.39 -21.38 -7.58
CA LEU A 55 10.13 -20.01 -7.12
C LEU A 55 9.18 -19.28 -8.06
N ASP A 56 9.32 -19.45 -9.36
CA ASP A 56 8.42 -18.87 -10.35
C ASP A 56 6.98 -19.33 -10.15
N LYS A 57 6.79 -20.65 -10.04
CA LYS A 57 5.50 -21.25 -9.75
C LYS A 57 4.89 -20.78 -8.42
N LEU A 58 5.72 -20.64 -7.40
CA LEU A 58 5.30 -20.16 -6.08
C LEU A 58 4.80 -18.71 -6.15
N MET A 59 5.50 -17.86 -6.90
CA MET A 59 5.07 -16.49 -7.16
C MET A 59 3.75 -16.44 -7.93
N ASP A 60 3.62 -17.24 -9.02
CA ASP A 60 2.40 -17.28 -9.82
C ASP A 60 1.18 -17.71 -8.99
N ASN A 61 1.33 -18.68 -8.09
CA ASN A 61 0.26 -19.11 -7.19
C ASN A 61 -0.21 -17.98 -6.26
N PHE A 62 0.73 -17.23 -5.68
CA PHE A 62 0.39 -16.09 -4.84
C PHE A 62 -0.25 -14.96 -5.64
N ILE A 63 0.30 -14.64 -6.82
CA ILE A 63 -0.22 -13.60 -7.71
C ILE A 63 -1.66 -13.91 -8.14
N ALA A 64 -1.98 -15.17 -8.42
CA ALA A 64 -3.34 -15.57 -8.76
C ALA A 64 -4.34 -15.26 -7.63
N CYS A 65 -3.94 -15.43 -6.37
CA CYS A 65 -4.75 -15.05 -5.22
C CYS A 65 -4.89 -13.53 -5.10
N VAL A 66 -3.80 -12.78 -5.27
CA VAL A 66 -3.82 -11.30 -5.23
C VAL A 66 -4.78 -10.73 -6.26
N VAL A 67 -4.65 -11.14 -7.52
CA VAL A 67 -5.50 -10.66 -8.62
C VAL A 67 -6.98 -10.99 -8.38
N LYS A 68 -7.26 -12.19 -7.86
CA LYS A 68 -8.62 -12.62 -7.59
C LYS A 68 -9.22 -11.93 -6.37
N ALA A 69 -8.41 -11.57 -5.37
CA ALA A 69 -8.85 -10.82 -4.19
C ALA A 69 -9.04 -9.31 -4.49
N GLN A 70 -8.39 -8.78 -5.53
CA GLN A 70 -8.48 -7.36 -5.87
C GLN A 70 -9.85 -7.01 -6.44
N ARG A 71 -10.46 -5.94 -5.93
CA ARG A 71 -11.72 -5.40 -6.43
C ARG A 71 -11.56 -4.77 -7.82
N ALA A 72 -12.69 -4.57 -8.52
CA ALA A 72 -12.70 -3.95 -9.84
C ALA A 72 -12.17 -2.51 -9.84
N ASP A 73 -12.35 -1.76 -8.75
CA ASP A 73 -11.84 -0.40 -8.58
C ASP A 73 -10.34 -0.32 -8.25
N GLY A 74 -9.70 -1.47 -8.02
CA GLY A 74 -8.27 -1.58 -7.71
C GLY A 74 -7.95 -1.73 -6.22
N TYR A 75 -8.93 -1.57 -5.32
CA TYR A 75 -8.75 -1.79 -3.89
C TYR A 75 -8.43 -3.25 -3.58
N ILE A 76 -7.52 -3.46 -2.62
CA ILE A 76 -7.23 -4.77 -2.05
C ILE A 76 -6.70 -4.61 -0.62
N HIS A 77 -7.35 -5.29 0.32
CA HIS A 77 -6.93 -5.42 1.71
C HIS A 77 -7.63 -6.63 2.32
N THR A 78 -6.88 -7.68 2.63
CA THR A 78 -7.48 -8.98 2.98
C THR A 78 -8.41 -8.93 4.18
N PRO A 79 -8.16 -8.16 5.29
CA PRO A 79 -9.11 -8.06 6.40
C PRO A 79 -10.50 -7.59 5.96
N VAL A 80 -10.55 -6.56 5.11
CA VAL A 80 -11.81 -5.97 4.65
C VAL A 80 -12.50 -6.88 3.64
N VAL A 81 -11.76 -7.39 2.65
CA VAL A 81 -12.32 -8.28 1.61
C VAL A 81 -12.89 -9.56 2.23
N ILE A 82 -12.21 -10.16 3.20
CA ILE A 82 -12.70 -11.37 3.89
C ILE A 82 -13.98 -11.07 4.69
N GLU A 83 -14.01 -9.93 5.41
CA GLU A 83 -15.21 -9.53 6.16
C GLU A 83 -16.41 -9.35 5.24
N GLU A 84 -16.22 -8.73 4.08
CA GLU A 84 -17.28 -8.55 3.08
C GLU A 84 -17.78 -9.88 2.51
N LEU A 85 -16.85 -10.76 2.11
CA LEU A 85 -17.22 -12.10 1.63
C LEU A 85 -18.00 -12.89 2.67
N ASN A 86 -17.62 -12.81 3.94
CA ASN A 86 -18.32 -13.50 5.04
C ASN A 86 -19.72 -12.90 5.30
N LYS A 87 -19.95 -11.65 4.95
CA LYS A 87 -21.27 -11.00 4.97
C LYS A 87 -22.09 -11.27 3.71
N GLY A 88 -21.56 -12.01 2.75
CA GLY A 88 -22.21 -12.28 1.46
C GLY A 88 -22.19 -11.07 0.52
N ILE A 89 -21.31 -10.12 0.74
CA ILE A 89 -21.10 -8.98 -0.13
C ILE A 89 -20.11 -9.38 -1.22
N ASP A 90 -20.53 -9.38 -2.47
CA ASP A 90 -19.63 -9.56 -3.59
C ASP A 90 -18.88 -8.26 -3.90
N SER A 91 -17.78 -8.05 -3.21
CA SER A 91 -16.95 -6.87 -3.37
C SER A 91 -16.31 -6.75 -4.76
N HIS A 92 -16.23 -7.83 -5.53
CA HIS A 92 -15.77 -7.81 -6.91
C HIS A 92 -16.80 -7.22 -7.87
N ALA A 93 -18.09 -7.31 -7.53
CA ALA A 93 -19.19 -6.77 -8.32
C ALA A 93 -19.52 -5.28 -8.01
N LEU A 94 -18.98 -4.72 -6.91
CA LEU A 94 -19.38 -3.39 -6.44
C LEU A 94 -18.89 -2.22 -7.31
N GLY A 95 -17.91 -2.43 -8.20
CA GLY A 95 -17.51 -1.48 -9.25
C GLY A 95 -17.48 -0.01 -8.79
N ASP A 96 -18.03 0.86 -9.64
CA ASP A 96 -18.06 2.32 -9.39
C ASP A 96 -18.94 2.76 -8.22
N GLN A 97 -19.92 1.95 -7.80
CA GLN A 97 -20.72 2.27 -6.61
C GLN A 97 -19.89 2.29 -5.34
N TYR A 98 -18.82 1.49 -5.29
CA TYR A 98 -17.93 1.45 -4.15
C TYR A 98 -17.04 2.70 -4.05
N LYS A 99 -16.65 3.28 -5.17
CA LYS A 99 -15.92 4.57 -5.23
C LYS A 99 -16.68 5.68 -4.50
N GLN A 100 -18.01 5.70 -4.63
CA GLN A 100 -18.86 6.70 -3.95
C GLN A 100 -18.96 6.46 -2.44
N THR A 101 -18.83 5.22 -1.98
CA THR A 101 -18.93 4.86 -0.55
C THR A 101 -17.65 5.12 0.22
N VAL A 102 -16.49 4.97 -0.44
CA VAL A 102 -15.16 5.21 0.15
C VAL A 102 -14.81 6.70 0.15
N ILE A 103 -15.17 7.43 -0.91
CA ILE A 103 -14.93 8.86 -1.04
C ILE A 103 -15.98 9.63 -0.25
N GLY A 104 -15.62 10.11 0.93
CA GLY A 104 -16.50 10.90 1.79
C GLY A 104 -16.97 10.22 3.07
N THR A 105 -16.62 8.98 3.32
CA THR A 105 -16.72 8.42 4.65
C THR A 105 -15.68 9.10 5.55
N LYS A 106 -16.11 9.58 6.69
CA LYS A 106 -15.17 9.98 7.74
C LYS A 106 -14.23 8.83 7.99
N VAL A 107 -12.94 9.08 7.94
CA VAL A 107 -11.95 8.12 8.40
C VAL A 107 -12.18 7.96 9.89
N GLY A 108 -12.73 6.83 10.23
CA GLY A 108 -13.26 6.63 11.55
C GLY A 108 -12.25 6.36 12.61
N ASP A 109 -12.80 6.13 13.74
CA ASP A 109 -12.22 5.64 14.94
C ASP A 109 -11.59 4.23 14.75
N GLU A 110 -10.74 3.82 15.69
CA GLU A 110 -10.03 2.53 15.70
C GLU A 110 -10.93 1.29 15.66
N ASN A 111 -12.23 1.46 15.90
CA ASN A 111 -13.23 0.40 15.92
C ASN A 111 -14.09 0.34 14.66
N GLU A 112 -13.94 1.26 13.71
CA GLU A 112 -14.75 1.24 12.49
C GLU A 112 -14.25 0.16 11.52
N LYS A 113 -15.20 -0.49 10.87
CA LYS A 113 -14.98 -1.56 9.90
C LYS A 113 -15.30 -1.07 8.49
N GLY A 114 -14.59 -1.62 7.52
CA GLY A 114 -14.74 -1.28 6.11
C GLY A 114 -13.49 -0.65 5.51
N ALA A 115 -13.54 -0.43 4.21
CA ALA A 115 -12.41 0.14 3.48
C ALA A 115 -12.13 1.58 3.93
N PHE A 116 -10.89 1.86 4.32
CA PHE A 116 -10.40 3.15 4.83
C PHE A 116 -11.16 3.71 6.04
N ALA A 117 -11.99 2.90 6.69
CA ALA A 117 -12.71 3.32 7.88
C ALA A 117 -11.79 3.47 9.09
N ASN A 118 -10.75 2.66 9.18
CA ASN A 118 -9.80 2.65 10.30
C ASN A 118 -8.38 2.91 9.81
N ARG A 119 -7.76 4.01 10.27
CA ARG A 119 -6.38 4.36 9.92
C ARG A 119 -5.35 3.29 10.31
N LEU A 120 -5.63 2.46 11.32
CA LEU A 120 -4.75 1.40 11.79
C LEU A 120 -4.89 0.10 10.97
N ASN A 121 -5.72 0.07 9.95
CA ASN A 121 -5.77 -1.03 8.98
C ASN A 121 -4.54 -1.06 8.05
N PHE A 122 -3.74 -0.01 7.99
CA PHE A 122 -2.52 0.06 7.18
C PHE A 122 -2.76 -0.16 5.67
N GLU A 123 -3.92 0.20 5.15
CA GLU A 123 -4.29 -0.05 3.75
C GLU A 123 -3.32 0.60 2.76
N THR A 124 -3.03 1.89 2.95
CA THR A 124 -2.08 2.62 2.10
C THR A 124 -0.67 2.05 2.19
N TYR A 125 -0.25 1.61 3.39
CA TYR A 125 1.02 0.91 3.59
C TYR A 125 1.09 -0.38 2.77
N ASN A 126 0.06 -1.22 2.85
CA ASN A 126 -0.02 -2.48 2.12
C ASN A 126 -0.02 -2.24 0.60
N LEU A 127 -0.77 -1.25 0.10
CA LEU A 127 -0.80 -0.90 -1.31
C LEU A 127 0.56 -0.43 -1.82
N GLY A 128 1.32 0.32 -1.03
CA GLY A 128 2.68 0.70 -1.37
C GLY A 128 3.62 -0.49 -1.57
N HIS A 129 3.50 -1.51 -0.72
CA HIS A 129 4.27 -2.76 -0.88
C HIS A 129 3.79 -3.59 -2.07
N LEU A 130 2.51 -3.59 -2.40
CA LEU A 130 2.01 -4.19 -3.64
C LEU A 130 2.65 -3.53 -4.88
N MET A 131 2.74 -2.20 -4.89
CA MET A 131 3.40 -1.46 -5.99
C MET A 131 4.85 -1.89 -6.15
N MET A 132 5.61 -1.92 -5.06
CA MET A 132 7.02 -2.35 -5.07
C MET A 132 7.16 -3.80 -5.54
N ALA A 133 6.35 -4.72 -5.00
CA ALA A 133 6.34 -6.12 -5.40
C ALA A 133 6.03 -6.31 -6.89
N GLY A 134 5.04 -5.58 -7.42
CA GLY A 134 4.68 -5.60 -8.84
C GLY A 134 5.84 -5.18 -9.74
N ILE A 135 6.56 -4.14 -9.36
CA ILE A 135 7.71 -3.63 -10.10
C ILE A 135 8.88 -4.61 -10.05
N VAL A 136 9.24 -5.09 -8.86
CA VAL A 136 10.36 -6.04 -8.68
C VAL A 136 10.08 -7.35 -9.40
N HIS A 137 8.87 -7.89 -9.28
CA HIS A 137 8.45 -9.11 -9.98
C HIS A 137 8.54 -8.94 -11.50
N ARG A 138 8.01 -7.83 -12.06
CA ARG A 138 8.09 -7.54 -13.50
C ARG A 138 9.55 -7.44 -13.97
N ARG A 139 10.43 -6.79 -13.22
CA ARG A 139 11.87 -6.69 -13.54
C ARG A 139 12.55 -8.05 -13.53
N ALA A 140 12.18 -8.94 -12.60
CA ALA A 140 12.78 -10.26 -12.43
C ALA A 140 12.32 -11.28 -13.47
N THR A 141 11.04 -11.24 -13.86
CA THR A 141 10.37 -12.28 -14.65
C THR A 141 9.94 -11.84 -16.06
N GLY A 142 9.72 -10.55 -16.28
CA GLY A 142 9.06 -10.00 -17.46
C GLY A 142 7.54 -10.13 -17.46
N LYS A 143 6.92 -10.82 -16.48
CA LYS A 143 5.47 -10.97 -16.36
C LYS A 143 4.84 -9.69 -15.82
N THR A 144 3.63 -9.36 -16.27
CA THR A 144 2.96 -8.09 -15.92
C THR A 144 1.79 -8.25 -14.95
N THR A 145 1.29 -9.45 -14.71
CA THR A 145 0.05 -9.68 -13.96
C THR A 145 0.02 -9.00 -12.59
N LEU A 146 1.08 -9.10 -11.78
CA LEU A 146 1.17 -8.42 -10.49
C LEU A 146 1.37 -6.90 -10.67
N PHE A 147 2.12 -6.50 -11.69
CA PHE A 147 2.31 -5.09 -12.03
C PHE A 147 0.99 -4.43 -12.45
N ASP A 148 0.16 -5.11 -13.24
CA ASP A 148 -1.15 -4.62 -13.65
C ASP A 148 -2.09 -4.45 -12.44
N ALA A 149 -2.02 -5.36 -11.46
CA ALA A 149 -2.72 -5.19 -10.18
C ALA A 149 -2.19 -3.98 -9.40
N ALA A 150 -0.88 -3.76 -9.40
CA ALA A 150 -0.27 -2.58 -8.77
C ALA A 150 -0.68 -1.27 -9.47
N VAL A 151 -0.80 -1.25 -10.81
CA VAL A 151 -1.33 -0.09 -11.56
C VAL A 151 -2.75 0.24 -11.11
N LYS A 152 -3.64 -0.75 -11.05
CA LYS A 152 -5.02 -0.54 -10.57
C LYS A 152 -5.07 0.00 -9.14
N ALA A 153 -4.23 -0.51 -8.25
CA ALA A 153 -4.13 -0.03 -6.88
C ALA A 153 -3.61 1.42 -6.81
N THR A 154 -2.67 1.80 -7.68
CA THR A 154 -2.15 3.16 -7.76
C THR A 154 -3.22 4.12 -8.29
N ASP A 155 -3.94 3.74 -9.34
CA ASP A 155 -5.06 4.51 -9.88
C ASP A 155 -6.17 4.70 -8.83
N PHE A 156 -6.46 3.66 -8.05
CA PHE A 156 -7.37 3.74 -6.92
C PHE A 156 -6.90 4.80 -5.89
N LEU A 157 -5.62 4.79 -5.49
CA LEU A 157 -5.09 5.79 -4.56
C LEU A 157 -5.10 7.20 -5.15
N CYS A 158 -4.81 7.37 -6.45
CA CYS A 158 -4.94 8.65 -7.11
C CYS A 158 -6.35 9.20 -6.98
N HIS A 159 -7.35 8.36 -7.26
CA HIS A 159 -8.75 8.76 -7.14
C HIS A 159 -9.14 9.05 -5.68
N PHE A 160 -8.68 8.22 -4.74
CA PHE A 160 -8.94 8.39 -3.31
C PHE A 160 -8.41 9.73 -2.76
N TYR A 161 -7.24 10.18 -3.25
CA TYR A 161 -6.62 11.44 -2.81
C TYR A 161 -6.88 12.65 -3.72
N GLU A 162 -7.69 12.53 -4.77
CA GLU A 162 -8.01 13.66 -5.68
C GLU A 162 -8.60 14.85 -4.95
N THR A 163 -9.38 14.60 -3.90
CA THR A 163 -9.93 15.61 -3.00
C THR A 163 -9.39 15.37 -1.59
N ALA A 164 -8.11 15.71 -1.38
CA ALA A 164 -7.49 15.55 -0.07
C ALA A 164 -8.19 16.40 0.99
N SER A 165 -8.50 15.80 2.12
CA SER A 165 -9.04 16.44 3.32
C SER A 165 -8.18 16.11 4.53
N ALA A 166 -8.38 16.83 5.64
CA ALA A 166 -7.69 16.54 6.89
C ALA A 166 -7.97 15.09 7.37
N GLU A 167 -9.16 14.57 7.12
CA GLU A 167 -9.51 13.19 7.42
C GLU A 167 -8.69 12.19 6.59
N LEU A 168 -8.52 12.44 5.30
CA LEU A 168 -7.73 11.58 4.41
C LEU A 168 -6.24 11.59 4.78
N ALA A 169 -5.72 12.70 5.27
CA ALA A 169 -4.33 12.80 5.73
C ALA A 169 -3.99 11.77 6.82
N ARG A 170 -4.95 11.39 7.65
CA ARG A 170 -4.77 10.40 8.72
C ARG A 170 -4.48 9.00 8.21
N ASN A 171 -4.87 8.67 6.97
CA ASN A 171 -4.58 7.37 6.36
C ASN A 171 -3.11 7.20 5.99
N ALA A 172 -2.33 8.26 6.00
CA ALA A 172 -0.88 8.20 5.77
C ALA A 172 -0.07 7.81 7.03
N ILE A 173 -0.64 6.98 7.92
CA ILE A 173 0.00 6.60 9.19
C ILE A 173 1.34 5.88 9.00
N CYS A 174 1.47 5.09 7.94
CA CYS A 174 2.73 4.43 7.59
C CYS A 174 3.03 4.70 6.11
N PRO A 175 3.83 5.72 5.79
CA PRO A 175 3.90 6.33 4.47
C PRO A 175 4.74 5.54 3.43
N SER A 176 4.76 4.21 3.50
CA SER A 176 5.47 3.38 2.52
C SER A 176 4.93 3.51 1.09
N HIS A 177 3.66 3.89 0.95
CA HIS A 177 3.06 4.12 -0.36
C HIS A 177 3.69 5.30 -1.12
N TYR A 178 4.34 6.24 -0.44
CA TYR A 178 5.03 7.35 -1.11
C TYR A 178 6.12 6.83 -2.06
N MET A 179 6.99 5.93 -1.59
CA MET A 179 8.02 5.30 -2.42
C MET A 179 7.39 4.49 -3.56
N GLY A 180 6.38 3.67 -3.23
CA GLY A 180 5.68 2.84 -4.21
C GLY A 180 5.08 3.66 -5.34
N VAL A 181 4.45 4.78 -5.04
CA VAL A 181 3.83 5.67 -6.04
C VAL A 181 4.90 6.33 -6.93
N VAL A 182 6.04 6.76 -6.39
CA VAL A 182 7.15 7.29 -7.20
C VAL A 182 7.72 6.21 -8.12
N GLU A 183 7.91 4.99 -7.63
CA GLU A 183 8.37 3.88 -8.46
C GLU A 183 7.35 3.52 -9.57
N MET A 184 6.05 3.63 -9.29
CA MET A 184 5.01 3.48 -10.32
C MET A 184 5.09 4.59 -11.38
N TYR A 185 5.39 5.84 -10.98
CA TYR A 185 5.70 6.91 -11.94
C TYR A 185 6.89 6.54 -12.83
N ARG A 186 8.00 6.12 -12.24
CA ARG A 186 9.21 5.70 -12.98
C ARG A 186 8.94 4.55 -13.94
N ALA A 187 8.10 3.61 -13.54
CA ALA A 187 7.78 2.41 -14.32
C ALA A 187 6.79 2.65 -15.47
N THR A 188 5.92 3.66 -15.34
CA THR A 188 4.82 3.92 -16.29
C THR A 188 4.96 5.22 -17.07
N GLY A 189 5.69 6.20 -16.53
CA GLY A 189 5.74 7.56 -17.04
C GLY A 189 4.46 8.38 -16.80
N ASN A 190 3.49 7.85 -16.00
CA ASN A 190 2.23 8.53 -15.73
C ASN A 190 2.43 9.70 -14.76
N PRO A 191 2.32 10.98 -15.21
CA PRO A 191 2.59 12.15 -14.37
C PRO A 191 1.63 12.27 -13.18
N ARG A 192 0.44 11.68 -13.25
CA ARG A 192 -0.54 11.65 -12.16
C ARG A 192 0.02 10.99 -10.90
N TYR A 193 0.89 9.98 -11.06
CA TYR A 193 1.53 9.32 -9.93
C TYR A 193 2.57 10.21 -9.25
N LEU A 194 3.33 10.98 -10.02
CA LEU A 194 4.27 11.95 -9.43
C LEU A 194 3.51 13.06 -8.68
N GLU A 195 2.44 13.58 -9.24
CA GLU A 195 1.60 14.57 -8.54
C GLU A 195 0.99 14.00 -7.26
N LEU A 196 0.50 12.75 -7.26
CA LEU A 196 0.05 12.09 -6.04
C LEU A 196 1.18 12.03 -5.00
N SER A 197 2.40 11.66 -5.39
CA SER A 197 3.54 11.56 -4.46
C SER A 197 3.87 12.90 -3.79
N LYS A 198 3.79 14.01 -4.53
CA LYS A 198 3.96 15.37 -4.01
C LYS A 198 2.84 15.72 -3.01
N ASN A 199 1.60 15.46 -3.41
CA ASN A 199 0.43 15.72 -2.56
C ASN A 199 0.45 14.93 -1.25
N LEU A 200 0.97 13.69 -1.25
CA LEU A 200 1.11 12.88 -0.04
C LEU A 200 2.06 13.49 0.99
N ILE A 201 3.08 14.25 0.55
CA ILE A 201 3.95 15.01 1.46
C ILE A 201 3.18 16.20 2.07
N ASP A 202 2.41 16.89 1.25
CA ASP A 202 1.68 18.10 1.67
C ASP A 202 0.50 17.77 2.59
N ILE A 203 -0.23 16.70 2.29
CA ILE A 203 -1.40 16.28 3.07
C ILE A 203 -1.07 15.98 4.53
N ARG A 204 0.16 15.57 4.84
CA ARG A 204 0.58 15.35 6.23
C ARG A 204 0.54 16.63 7.06
N GLY A 205 0.75 17.79 6.45
CA GLY A 205 0.60 19.08 7.09
C GLY A 205 -0.83 19.48 7.41
N MET A 206 -1.83 18.74 6.90
CA MET A 206 -3.26 19.00 7.12
C MET A 206 -3.82 18.21 8.33
N VAL A 207 -3.03 17.34 8.95
CA VAL A 207 -3.50 16.49 10.07
C VAL A 207 -3.75 17.37 11.30
N GLU A 208 -5.00 17.42 11.75
CA GLU A 208 -5.34 18.02 13.02
C GLU A 208 -4.80 17.19 14.19
N ASN A 209 -4.19 17.86 15.18
CA ASN A 209 -3.60 17.21 16.35
C ASN A 209 -2.59 16.09 15.97
N GLY A 210 -1.77 16.35 14.96
CA GLY A 210 -0.69 15.47 14.56
C GLY A 210 0.31 15.21 15.69
N THR A 211 1.07 14.13 15.59
CA THR A 211 2.00 13.68 16.63
C THR A 211 3.42 13.55 16.10
N ASP A 212 4.40 13.63 17.01
CA ASP A 212 5.79 13.31 16.65
C ASP A 212 5.90 11.81 16.26
N ASP A 213 5.15 10.93 16.90
CA ASP A 213 5.16 9.49 16.62
C ASP A 213 4.84 9.17 15.16
N ASN A 214 3.92 9.92 14.55
CA ASN A 214 3.55 9.75 13.14
C ASN A 214 4.20 10.77 12.19
N GLN A 215 5.13 11.60 12.65
CA GLN A 215 5.80 12.67 11.88
C GLN A 215 4.82 13.63 11.19
N ASP A 216 3.63 13.87 11.78
CA ASP A 216 2.58 14.72 11.21
C ASP A 216 2.16 15.90 12.10
N ARG A 217 2.87 16.14 13.23
CA ARG A 217 2.67 17.32 14.05
C ARG A 217 3.15 18.60 13.36
N ILE A 218 4.14 18.50 12.51
CA ILE A 218 4.75 19.61 11.76
C ILE A 218 4.76 19.21 10.28
N PRO A 219 4.36 20.08 9.35
CA PRO A 219 4.51 19.85 7.90
C PRO A 219 5.93 19.43 7.55
N PHE A 220 6.10 18.49 6.63
CA PHE A 220 7.43 17.93 6.35
C PHE A 220 8.46 19.02 5.98
N ARG A 221 8.07 20.04 5.22
CA ARG A 221 8.97 21.12 4.80
C ARG A 221 9.46 22.00 5.95
N ASP A 222 8.87 21.86 7.14
CA ASP A 222 9.27 22.54 8.38
C ASP A 222 9.97 21.59 9.37
N GLN A 223 10.17 20.31 9.00
CA GLN A 223 10.88 19.35 9.82
C GLN A 223 12.39 19.41 9.57
N TYR A 224 13.16 19.51 10.66
CA TYR A 224 14.63 19.58 10.62
C TYR A 224 15.29 18.59 11.60
N ARG A 225 14.53 17.65 12.16
CA ARG A 225 15.02 16.65 13.11
C ARG A 225 14.28 15.35 12.89
N ALA A 226 15.00 14.22 12.99
CA ALA A 226 14.38 12.91 13.07
C ALA A 226 13.53 12.81 14.34
N MET A 227 12.32 12.29 14.21
CA MET A 227 11.38 12.15 15.33
C MET A 227 10.47 10.95 15.16
N GLY A 228 9.90 10.49 16.26
CA GLY A 228 8.81 9.55 16.30
C GLY A 228 9.17 8.11 15.95
N HIS A 229 8.20 7.36 15.47
CA HIS A 229 8.32 5.95 15.20
C HIS A 229 9.30 5.67 14.04
N ALA A 230 10.36 4.91 14.30
CA ALA A 230 11.48 4.74 13.37
C ALA A 230 11.06 4.19 11.99
N VAL A 231 10.15 3.21 11.93
CA VAL A 231 9.70 2.63 10.65
C VAL A 231 8.94 3.66 9.82
N ARG A 232 8.01 4.39 10.45
CA ARG A 232 7.23 5.45 9.78
C ARG A 232 8.12 6.58 9.28
N ALA A 233 9.06 7.01 10.10
CA ALA A 233 10.04 8.04 9.76
C ALA A 233 10.87 7.64 8.53
N ASN A 234 11.45 6.43 8.54
CA ASN A 234 12.27 5.96 7.42
C ASN A 234 11.48 5.85 6.11
N TYR A 235 10.24 5.37 6.15
CA TYR A 235 9.39 5.36 4.95
C TYR A 235 9.07 6.77 4.44
N LEU A 236 8.78 7.72 5.36
CA LEU A 236 8.55 9.10 4.98
C LEU A 236 9.78 9.69 4.29
N TYR A 237 10.96 9.57 4.94
CA TYR A 237 12.18 10.18 4.43
C TYR A 237 12.64 9.56 3.10
N ALA A 238 12.51 8.24 2.96
CA ALA A 238 12.79 7.56 1.69
C ALA A 238 11.85 8.05 0.58
N GLY A 239 10.54 8.12 0.84
CA GLY A 239 9.58 8.62 -0.14
C GLY A 239 9.81 10.08 -0.52
N VAL A 240 10.18 10.93 0.45
CA VAL A 240 10.56 12.34 0.17
C VAL A 240 11.84 12.42 -0.65
N ALA A 241 12.83 11.57 -0.39
CA ALA A 241 14.06 11.49 -1.19
C ALA A 241 13.76 11.10 -2.64
N ASP A 242 12.85 10.16 -2.84
CA ASP A 242 12.39 9.77 -4.18
C ASP A 242 11.69 10.93 -4.91
N VAL A 243 10.79 11.66 -4.23
CA VAL A 243 10.13 12.84 -4.81
C VAL A 243 11.17 13.93 -5.14
N TYR A 244 12.16 14.16 -4.27
CA TYR A 244 13.24 15.07 -4.58
C TYR A 244 14.02 14.67 -5.82
N ALA A 245 14.34 13.38 -5.97
CA ALA A 245 15.08 12.88 -7.13
C ALA A 245 14.35 13.14 -8.45
N GLU A 246 13.01 13.11 -8.45
CA GLU A 246 12.19 13.38 -9.64
C GLU A 246 11.92 14.89 -9.88
N THR A 247 11.83 15.68 -8.82
CA THR A 247 11.38 17.09 -8.91
C THR A 247 12.48 18.12 -8.81
N GLY A 248 13.60 17.79 -8.14
CA GLY A 248 14.66 18.73 -7.79
C GLY A 248 14.26 19.78 -6.75
N GLU A 249 13.16 19.60 -6.01
CA GLU A 249 12.68 20.58 -5.01
C GLU A 249 13.68 20.75 -3.86
N GLN A 250 14.44 21.83 -3.88
CA GLN A 250 15.56 22.07 -2.97
C GLN A 250 15.15 22.12 -1.49
N GLN A 251 13.90 22.48 -1.19
CA GLN A 251 13.42 22.49 0.19
C GLN A 251 13.39 21.09 0.78
N LEU A 252 12.96 20.08 0.01
CA LEU A 252 12.95 18.68 0.45
C LEU A 252 14.37 18.20 0.80
N MET A 253 15.36 18.53 -0.03
CA MET A 253 16.75 18.16 0.24
C MET A 253 17.30 18.86 1.49
N LYS A 254 16.97 20.13 1.72
CA LYS A 254 17.38 20.83 2.95
C LYS A 254 16.83 20.15 4.21
N ASN A 255 15.58 19.72 4.17
CA ASN A 255 14.96 18.98 5.28
C ASN A 255 15.66 17.62 5.50
N LEU A 256 15.81 16.85 4.43
CA LEU A 256 16.44 15.51 4.49
C LEU A 256 17.88 15.55 4.99
N THR A 257 18.66 16.56 4.60
CA THR A 257 20.06 16.68 5.06
C THR A 257 20.18 17.19 6.50
N SER A 258 19.12 17.81 7.03
CA SER A 258 19.08 18.24 8.43
C SER A 258 18.61 17.15 9.38
N ILE A 259 17.81 16.19 8.88
CA ILE A 259 17.28 15.04 9.63
C ILE A 259 18.34 13.96 9.78
#